data_b37ea8c375679d706d5c13e159128a07
#
_entry.id   b37ea8c375679d706d5c13e159128a07
#
_cell.length_a   1.000
_cell.length_b   1.000
_cell.length_c   1.000
_cell.angle_alpha   90.00
_cell.angle_beta   90.00
_cell.angle_gamma   90.00
#
_symmetry.space_group_name_H-M   'P 1'
#
loop_
_entity.id
_entity.type
_entity.pdbx_description
1 polymer ?
#
loop_
_entity_poly.entity_id
_entity_poly.type
_entity_poly.pdbx_seq_one_letter_code
_entity_poly.pdbx_strand_id
1 'polypeptide(L)'
;MKIHTVPAGVAKQPVAKYLQRAWPMLPGWVIRDAMKTKSVRINGVKSGAEATVSAGDELKIYILDQYFEAPLELIYEDSELLVVNKPAGLPVDADQKHVGADTLKTRVQAKCPTAQLCHRLDTGTSGVVLCAKTAQAHEQMLKAFASHELRKKYICIAAGKLPYENQTLKAYLRKDAGAARVQVLDHPSAGAQEIRTQYKLLES
;
A
#
# COMPACT_ATOMS: atom_id res chain seq x y z
N MET A 1 -23.41 -8.38 -4.38
CA MET A 1 -23.28 -9.83 -4.07
C MET A 1 -22.50 -10.49 -5.21
N LYS A 2 -21.41 -11.18 -4.89
CA LYS A 2 -20.60 -11.89 -5.87
C LYS A 2 -20.77 -13.41 -5.69
N ILE A 3 -20.96 -14.12 -6.79
CA ILE A 3 -21.01 -15.59 -6.83
C ILE A 3 -19.72 -16.07 -7.47
N HIS A 4 -19.09 -17.06 -6.86
CA HIS A 4 -17.80 -17.58 -7.34
C HIS A 4 -17.70 -19.08 -7.06
N THR A 5 -17.30 -19.85 -8.04
CA THR A 5 -17.00 -21.27 -7.88
C THR A 5 -15.51 -21.46 -7.68
N VAL A 6 -15.12 -22.17 -6.62
CA VAL A 6 -13.71 -22.47 -6.34
C VAL A 6 -13.14 -23.31 -7.46
N PRO A 7 -12.08 -22.89 -8.16
CA PRO A 7 -11.50 -23.61 -9.29
C PRO A 7 -11.03 -25.02 -8.94
N ALA A 8 -11.02 -25.91 -9.94
CA ALA A 8 -10.39 -27.21 -9.83
C ALA A 8 -8.92 -27.10 -9.44
N GLY A 9 -8.42 -28.03 -8.62
CA GLY A 9 -7.03 -28.03 -8.15
C GLY A 9 -6.76 -27.20 -6.90
N VAL A 10 -7.74 -26.47 -6.38
CA VAL A 10 -7.60 -25.77 -5.09
C VAL A 10 -7.71 -26.77 -3.95
N ALA A 11 -6.63 -26.94 -3.19
CA ALA A 11 -6.62 -27.75 -1.98
C ALA A 11 -7.52 -27.14 -0.89
N LYS A 12 -8.08 -27.98 -0.02
CA LYS A 12 -8.87 -27.54 1.14
C LYS A 12 -8.08 -26.56 2.00
N GLN A 13 -8.66 -25.38 2.25
CA GLN A 13 -8.02 -24.32 2.99
C GLN A 13 -9.05 -23.42 3.67
N PRO A 14 -8.67 -22.60 4.69
CA PRO A 14 -9.56 -21.63 5.31
C PRO A 14 -10.14 -20.66 4.27
N VAL A 15 -11.45 -20.38 4.36
CA VAL A 15 -12.15 -19.49 3.42
C VAL A 15 -11.54 -18.08 3.41
N ALA A 16 -11.12 -17.55 4.56
CA ALA A 16 -10.47 -16.24 4.64
C ALA A 16 -9.16 -16.19 3.84
N LYS A 17 -8.34 -17.24 3.92
CA LYS A 17 -7.10 -17.38 3.14
C LYS A 17 -7.40 -17.49 1.65
N TYR A 18 -8.43 -18.24 1.30
CA TYR A 18 -8.87 -18.36 -0.10
C TYR A 18 -9.31 -17.00 -0.65
N LEU A 19 -10.18 -16.26 0.08
CA LEU A 19 -10.64 -14.94 -0.33
C LEU A 19 -9.48 -13.96 -0.56
N GLN A 20 -8.50 -13.94 0.34
CA GLN A 20 -7.31 -13.09 0.22
C GLN A 20 -6.49 -13.43 -1.03
N ARG A 21 -6.40 -14.73 -1.38
CA ARG A 21 -5.68 -15.19 -2.57
C ARG A 21 -6.46 -14.95 -3.86
N ALA A 22 -7.77 -15.19 -3.86
CA ALA A 22 -8.64 -15.03 -5.03
C ALA A 22 -8.87 -13.56 -5.38
N TRP A 23 -8.90 -12.71 -4.35
CA TRP A 23 -9.03 -11.26 -4.48
C TRP A 23 -8.00 -10.56 -3.60
N PRO A 24 -6.74 -10.45 -4.07
CA PRO A 24 -5.66 -9.81 -3.31
C PRO A 24 -5.96 -8.37 -2.89
N MET A 25 -6.90 -7.72 -3.62
CA MET A 25 -7.33 -6.34 -3.38
C MET A 25 -8.30 -6.19 -2.21
N LEU A 26 -8.94 -7.29 -1.76
CA LEU A 26 -9.82 -7.23 -0.58
C LEU A 26 -8.99 -6.88 0.66
N PRO A 27 -9.31 -5.75 1.33
CA PRO A 27 -8.61 -5.40 2.57
C PRO A 27 -8.80 -6.50 3.63
N GLY A 28 -7.74 -6.85 4.34
CA GLY A 28 -7.80 -7.91 5.35
C GLY A 28 -8.83 -7.67 6.45
N TRP A 29 -9.12 -6.39 6.78
CA TRP A 29 -10.17 -6.04 7.73
C TRP A 29 -11.57 -6.34 7.18
N VAL A 30 -11.81 -6.15 5.87
CA VAL A 30 -13.08 -6.50 5.20
C VAL A 30 -13.31 -8.00 5.26
N ILE A 31 -12.27 -8.81 5.01
CA ILE A 31 -12.36 -10.26 5.12
C ILE A 31 -12.67 -10.67 6.56
N ARG A 32 -11.98 -10.10 7.55
CA ARG A 32 -12.25 -10.39 8.98
C ARG A 32 -13.67 -10.03 9.38
N ASP A 33 -14.15 -8.87 8.95
CA ASP A 33 -15.53 -8.43 9.21
C ASP A 33 -16.54 -9.37 8.54
N ALA A 34 -16.32 -9.73 7.27
CA ALA A 34 -17.18 -10.66 6.54
C ALA A 34 -17.25 -12.05 7.20
N MET A 35 -16.15 -12.53 7.79
CA MET A 35 -16.13 -13.77 8.56
C MET A 35 -16.91 -13.63 9.88
N LYS A 36 -16.72 -12.53 10.60
CA LYS A 36 -17.42 -12.23 11.86
C LYS A 36 -18.92 -12.09 11.66
N THR A 37 -19.34 -11.38 10.62
CA THR A 37 -20.75 -11.14 10.29
C THR A 37 -21.39 -12.28 9.50
N LYS A 38 -20.62 -13.33 9.17
CA LYS A 38 -21.07 -14.46 8.33
C LYS A 38 -21.62 -14.01 6.97
N SER A 39 -20.98 -12.98 6.38
CA SER A 39 -21.32 -12.41 5.08
C SER A 39 -20.79 -13.24 3.90
N VAL A 40 -20.30 -14.44 4.16
CA VAL A 40 -19.94 -15.43 3.13
C VAL A 40 -20.75 -16.70 3.34
N ARG A 41 -21.27 -17.25 2.26
CA ARG A 41 -21.92 -18.57 2.27
C ARG A 41 -21.12 -19.52 1.40
N ILE A 42 -20.95 -20.74 1.87
CA ILE A 42 -20.34 -21.84 1.12
C ILE A 42 -21.44 -22.88 0.88
N ASN A 43 -21.73 -23.16 -0.39
CA ASN A 43 -22.81 -24.08 -0.80
C ASN A 43 -24.15 -23.72 -0.13
N GLY A 44 -24.45 -22.41 -0.04
CA GLY A 44 -25.67 -21.88 0.58
C GLY A 44 -25.61 -21.72 2.11
N VAL A 45 -24.64 -22.32 2.81
CA VAL A 45 -24.52 -22.28 4.27
C VAL A 45 -23.68 -21.08 4.73
N LYS A 46 -24.18 -20.30 5.70
CA LYS A 46 -23.46 -19.18 6.31
C LYS A 46 -22.17 -19.67 6.96
N SER A 47 -21.04 -19.02 6.64
CA SER A 47 -19.70 -19.46 7.03
C SER A 47 -18.99 -18.42 7.87
N GLY A 48 -18.36 -18.85 8.95
CA GLY A 48 -17.55 -18.02 9.85
C GLY A 48 -16.04 -18.28 9.68
N ALA A 49 -15.26 -17.82 10.66
CA ALA A 49 -13.81 -17.80 10.61
C ALA A 49 -13.16 -19.20 10.43
N GLU A 50 -13.78 -20.24 10.99
CA GLU A 50 -13.27 -21.61 10.95
C GLU A 50 -13.66 -22.39 9.68
N ALA A 51 -14.46 -21.76 8.80
CA ALA A 51 -14.93 -22.44 7.60
C ALA A 51 -13.80 -22.65 6.59
N THR A 52 -13.86 -23.79 5.90
CA THR A 52 -12.90 -24.15 4.85
C THR A 52 -13.59 -24.28 3.49
N VAL A 53 -12.84 -24.07 2.43
CA VAL A 53 -13.28 -24.25 1.04
C VAL A 53 -12.44 -25.29 0.35
N SER A 54 -13.05 -25.97 -0.62
CA SER A 54 -12.43 -26.96 -1.51
C SER A 54 -12.83 -26.68 -2.96
N ALA A 55 -12.12 -27.28 -3.89
CA ALA A 55 -12.46 -27.21 -5.32
C ALA A 55 -13.92 -27.60 -5.55
N GLY A 56 -14.62 -26.83 -6.38
CA GLY A 56 -16.04 -27.01 -6.73
C GLY A 56 -17.04 -26.33 -5.79
N ASP A 57 -16.62 -25.85 -4.61
CA ASP A 57 -17.52 -25.12 -3.71
C ASP A 57 -18.04 -23.82 -4.34
N GLU A 58 -19.34 -23.56 -4.19
CA GLU A 58 -19.95 -22.29 -4.56
C GLU A 58 -19.88 -21.30 -3.39
N LEU A 59 -19.27 -20.15 -3.64
CA LEU A 59 -19.20 -19.04 -2.69
C LEU A 59 -20.22 -17.96 -3.07
N LYS A 60 -21.09 -17.57 -2.13
CA LYS A 60 -21.90 -16.35 -2.24
C LYS A 60 -21.35 -15.32 -1.24
N ILE A 61 -20.78 -14.24 -1.79
CA ILE A 61 -20.02 -13.27 -1.04
C ILE A 61 -20.79 -11.96 -0.99
N TYR A 62 -21.21 -11.55 0.21
CA TYR A 62 -21.97 -10.34 0.48
C TYR A 62 -21.07 -9.21 0.98
N ILE A 63 -20.00 -8.95 0.23
CA ILE A 63 -19.08 -7.83 0.39
C ILE A 63 -19.43 -6.81 -0.68
N LEU A 64 -19.31 -5.51 -0.38
CA LEU A 64 -19.55 -4.44 -1.35
C LEU A 64 -18.58 -4.53 -2.53
N ASP A 65 -19.07 -4.30 -3.74
CA ASP A 65 -18.30 -4.45 -4.97
C ASP A 65 -17.08 -3.51 -5.01
N GLN A 66 -17.18 -2.34 -4.38
CA GLN A 66 -16.06 -1.39 -4.23
C GLN A 66 -14.79 -1.99 -3.58
N TYR A 67 -14.92 -3.06 -2.78
CA TYR A 67 -13.78 -3.71 -2.17
C TYR A 67 -13.14 -4.78 -3.06
N PHE A 68 -13.84 -5.27 -4.08
CA PHE A 68 -13.28 -6.16 -5.10
C PHE A 68 -12.58 -5.39 -6.22
N GLU A 69 -13.04 -4.18 -6.47
CA GLU A 69 -12.46 -3.23 -7.38
C GLU A 69 -11.72 -2.20 -6.53
N ALA A 70 -10.46 -2.46 -6.21
CA ALA A 70 -9.68 -1.48 -5.49
C ALA A 70 -9.37 -0.32 -6.45
N PRO A 71 -10.02 0.84 -6.31
CA PRO A 71 -9.83 1.93 -7.24
C PRO A 71 -8.37 2.41 -7.12
N LEU A 72 -7.67 2.36 -8.25
CA LEU A 72 -6.43 3.06 -8.43
C LEU A 72 -6.80 4.45 -8.95
N GLU A 73 -6.77 5.45 -8.06
CA GLU A 73 -7.02 6.83 -8.46
C GLU A 73 -5.86 7.35 -9.29
N LEU A 74 -6.14 7.59 -10.57
CA LEU A 74 -5.15 8.13 -11.50
C LEU A 74 -5.17 9.64 -11.45
N ILE A 75 -3.97 10.23 -11.30
CA ILE A 75 -3.76 11.68 -11.38
C ILE A 75 -3.30 12.05 -12.78
N TYR A 76 -2.41 11.24 -13.37
CA TYR A 76 -1.86 11.46 -14.70
C TYR A 76 -1.40 10.15 -15.31
N GLU A 77 -1.49 10.04 -16.63
CA GLU A 77 -0.96 8.90 -17.40
C GLU A 77 -0.56 9.36 -18.81
N ASP A 78 0.64 8.94 -19.24
CA ASP A 78 1.11 9.05 -20.63
C ASP A 78 1.76 7.74 -21.10
N SER A 79 2.59 7.78 -22.14
CA SER A 79 3.30 6.61 -22.65
C SER A 79 4.38 6.07 -21.71
N GLU A 80 4.96 6.92 -20.85
CA GLU A 80 6.12 6.62 -20.03
C GLU A 80 5.83 6.58 -18.54
N LEU A 81 4.87 7.41 -18.08
CA LEU A 81 4.58 7.62 -16.67
C LEU A 81 3.13 7.27 -16.33
N LEU A 82 2.95 6.81 -15.12
CA LEU A 82 1.68 6.62 -14.45
C LEU A 82 1.78 7.26 -13.06
N VAL A 83 0.94 8.24 -12.79
CA VAL A 83 0.89 8.96 -11.51
C VAL A 83 -0.42 8.64 -10.81
N VAL A 84 -0.32 8.16 -9.57
CA VAL A 84 -1.46 7.68 -8.81
C VAL A 84 -1.57 8.36 -7.45
N ASN A 85 -2.80 8.47 -6.94
CA ASN A 85 -3.05 8.89 -5.56
C ASN A 85 -3.13 7.65 -4.66
N LYS A 86 -2.14 7.46 -3.81
CA LYS A 86 -2.14 6.36 -2.84
C LYS A 86 -3.03 6.71 -1.64
N PRO A 87 -4.04 5.92 -1.29
CA PRO A 87 -4.79 6.15 -0.06
C PRO A 87 -3.94 5.85 1.18
N ALA A 88 -4.26 6.50 2.31
CA ALA A 88 -3.74 6.14 3.61
C ALA A 88 -4.15 4.70 3.98
N GLY A 89 -3.28 3.99 4.69
CA GLY A 89 -3.51 2.59 5.09
C GLY A 89 -3.10 1.55 4.05
N LEU A 90 -2.85 1.94 2.79
CA LEU A 90 -2.35 1.04 1.75
C LEU A 90 -0.82 1.02 1.76
N PRO A 91 -0.15 -0.13 1.98
CA PRO A 91 1.29 -0.23 1.81
C PRO A 91 1.68 -0.09 0.33
N VAL A 92 2.85 0.46 0.06
CA VAL A 92 3.35 0.63 -1.31
C VAL A 92 3.79 -0.70 -1.91
N ASP A 93 4.50 -1.51 -1.14
CA ASP A 93 4.96 -2.85 -1.52
C ASP A 93 4.84 -3.80 -0.32
N ALA A 94 4.74 -5.09 -0.57
CA ALA A 94 4.74 -6.10 0.47
C ALA A 94 6.19 -6.42 0.89
N ASP A 95 6.40 -6.63 2.18
CA ASP A 95 7.60 -7.32 2.64
C ASP A 95 7.50 -8.83 2.36
N GLN A 96 8.62 -9.55 2.48
CA GLN A 96 8.69 -10.99 2.18
C GLN A 96 7.72 -11.85 3.00
N LYS A 97 7.20 -11.33 4.11
CA LYS A 97 6.28 -12.04 5.02
C LYS A 97 4.81 -11.92 4.59
N HIS A 98 4.48 -10.99 3.69
CA HIS A 98 3.11 -10.67 3.28
C HIS A 98 2.90 -10.87 1.78
N VAL A 99 3.41 -11.96 1.23
CA VAL A 99 3.21 -12.32 -0.19
C VAL A 99 1.71 -12.48 -0.47
N GLY A 100 1.22 -11.73 -1.46
CA GLY A 100 -0.20 -11.71 -1.83
C GLY A 100 -1.06 -10.68 -1.09
N ALA A 101 -0.43 -9.79 -0.30
CA ALA A 101 -1.14 -8.66 0.31
C ALA A 101 -1.53 -7.62 -0.75
N ASP A 102 -2.64 -6.93 -0.50
CA ASP A 102 -3.04 -5.75 -1.27
C ASP A 102 -2.02 -4.63 -1.04
N THR A 103 -1.37 -4.19 -2.11
CA THR A 103 -0.38 -3.12 -2.11
C THR A 103 -0.60 -2.19 -3.28
N LEU A 104 -0.07 -0.97 -3.21
CA LEU A 104 -0.11 -0.06 -4.35
C LEU A 104 0.53 -0.70 -5.59
N LYS A 105 1.63 -1.42 -5.42
CA LYS A 105 2.33 -2.13 -6.51
C LYS A 105 1.42 -3.14 -7.21
N THR A 106 0.71 -3.98 -6.44
CA THR A 106 -0.21 -4.97 -7.03
C THR A 106 -1.35 -4.30 -7.78
N ARG A 107 -1.88 -3.19 -7.27
CA ARG A 107 -2.92 -2.38 -7.93
C ARG A 107 -2.43 -1.74 -9.23
N VAL A 108 -1.23 -1.14 -9.18
CA VAL A 108 -0.59 -0.53 -10.35
C VAL A 108 -0.31 -1.59 -11.42
N GLN A 109 0.24 -2.74 -11.05
CA GLN A 109 0.56 -3.83 -11.98
C GLN A 109 -0.69 -4.52 -12.55
N ALA A 110 -1.81 -4.54 -11.83
CA ALA A 110 -3.08 -5.00 -12.37
C ALA A 110 -3.58 -4.12 -13.53
N LYS A 111 -3.31 -2.80 -13.48
CA LYS A 111 -3.64 -1.86 -14.56
C LYS A 111 -2.58 -1.86 -15.67
N CYS A 112 -1.32 -1.80 -15.29
CA CYS A 112 -0.17 -1.75 -16.21
C CYS A 112 0.90 -2.74 -15.72
N PRO A 113 0.97 -3.97 -16.27
CA PRO A 113 1.86 -5.02 -15.80
C PRO A 113 3.34 -4.68 -15.83
N THR A 114 3.76 -3.78 -16.74
CA THR A 114 5.15 -3.33 -16.88
C THR A 114 5.53 -2.19 -15.94
N ALA A 115 4.54 -1.57 -15.28
CA ALA A 115 4.79 -0.40 -14.45
C ALA A 115 5.61 -0.73 -13.21
N GLN A 116 6.59 0.13 -12.93
CA GLN A 116 7.50 0.04 -11.81
C GLN A 116 7.38 1.29 -10.93
N LEU A 117 7.35 1.11 -9.62
CA LEU A 117 7.31 2.22 -8.66
C LEU A 117 8.65 2.97 -8.66
N CYS A 118 8.63 4.30 -8.78
CA CYS A 118 9.83 5.13 -8.74
C CYS A 118 10.23 5.54 -7.31
N HIS A 119 9.29 5.55 -6.39
CA HIS A 119 9.50 5.86 -4.97
C HIS A 119 8.41 5.23 -4.11
N ARG A 120 8.46 5.46 -2.81
CA ARG A 120 7.47 4.97 -1.86
C ARG A 120 7.01 6.06 -0.92
N LEU A 121 5.81 5.87 -0.37
CA LEU A 121 5.26 6.54 0.80
C LEU A 121 5.04 5.50 1.91
N ASP A 122 5.03 5.94 3.15
CA ASP A 122 4.69 5.08 4.27
C ASP A 122 3.21 4.64 4.20
N THR A 123 2.87 3.55 4.86
CA THR A 123 1.53 2.97 4.84
C THR A 123 0.47 3.98 5.28
N GLY A 124 0.74 4.75 6.35
CA GLY A 124 -0.18 5.76 6.86
C GLY A 124 -0.22 7.06 6.04
N THR A 125 0.72 7.26 5.11
CA THR A 125 0.80 8.46 4.28
C THR A 125 -0.02 8.29 3.01
N SER A 126 -0.88 9.24 2.70
CA SER A 126 -1.58 9.34 1.40
C SER A 126 -0.87 10.30 0.46
N GLY A 127 -1.19 10.22 -0.83
CA GLY A 127 -0.74 11.18 -1.83
C GLY A 127 -0.08 10.57 -3.06
N VAL A 128 0.60 11.44 -3.80
CA VAL A 128 1.14 11.18 -5.14
C VAL A 128 2.24 10.14 -5.11
N VAL A 129 2.10 9.11 -5.96
CA VAL A 129 3.16 8.14 -6.24
C VAL A 129 3.37 8.05 -7.74
N LEU A 130 4.65 8.17 -8.14
CA LEU A 130 5.13 8.07 -9.52
C LEU A 130 5.50 6.64 -9.84
N CYS A 131 5.01 6.16 -10.96
CA CYS A 131 5.35 4.86 -11.54
C CYS A 131 5.82 5.08 -12.98
N ALA A 132 6.82 4.35 -13.41
CA ALA A 132 7.30 4.35 -14.78
C ALA A 132 6.77 3.11 -15.52
N LYS A 133 6.30 3.30 -16.74
CA LYS A 133 5.77 2.23 -17.62
C LYS A 133 6.86 1.55 -18.43
N THR A 134 8.00 2.21 -18.59
CA THR A 134 9.19 1.74 -19.34
C THR A 134 10.42 1.69 -18.43
N ALA A 135 11.38 0.80 -18.75
CA ALA A 135 12.64 0.70 -18.01
C ALA A 135 13.46 2.00 -18.10
N GLN A 136 13.45 2.67 -19.25
CA GLN A 136 14.16 3.93 -19.46
C GLN A 136 13.59 5.04 -18.57
N ALA A 137 12.28 5.22 -18.55
CA ALA A 137 11.63 6.21 -17.68
C ALA A 137 11.87 5.89 -16.19
N HIS A 138 11.87 4.60 -15.81
CA HIS A 138 12.17 4.19 -14.45
C HIS A 138 13.59 4.61 -14.03
N GLU A 139 14.60 4.34 -14.86
CA GLU A 139 15.97 4.73 -14.57
C GLU A 139 16.13 6.26 -14.46
N GLN A 140 15.51 7.02 -15.37
CA GLN A 140 15.52 8.48 -15.32
C GLN A 140 14.88 9.02 -14.04
N MET A 141 13.72 8.48 -13.64
CA MET A 141 13.05 8.89 -12.40
C MET A 141 13.88 8.56 -11.16
N LEU A 142 14.52 7.39 -11.10
CA LEU A 142 15.40 7.03 -9.98
C LEU A 142 16.58 8.01 -9.88
N LYS A 143 17.18 8.41 -11.02
CA LYS A 143 18.24 9.43 -11.04
C LYS A 143 17.74 10.78 -10.53
N ALA A 144 16.58 11.25 -10.99
CA ALA A 144 15.97 12.50 -10.55
C ALA A 144 15.62 12.52 -9.05
N PHE A 145 15.21 11.37 -8.49
CA PHE A 145 15.03 11.23 -7.04
C PHE A 145 16.35 11.26 -6.28
N ALA A 146 17.40 10.61 -6.81
CA ALA A 146 18.71 10.54 -6.17
C ALA A 146 19.46 11.89 -6.19
N SER A 147 19.32 12.68 -7.27
CA SER A 147 19.91 14.01 -7.43
C SER A 147 19.16 15.13 -6.69
N HIS A 148 18.04 14.79 -6.01
CA HIS A 148 17.17 15.76 -5.34
C HIS A 148 16.58 16.85 -6.26
N GLU A 149 16.47 16.59 -7.56
CA GLU A 149 15.83 17.50 -8.53
C GLU A 149 14.31 17.61 -8.28
N LEU A 150 13.71 16.54 -7.75
CA LEU A 150 12.28 16.48 -7.49
C LEU A 150 11.94 17.13 -6.13
N ARG A 151 11.11 18.17 -6.16
CA ARG A 151 10.61 18.81 -4.96
C ARG A 151 9.39 18.04 -4.41
N LYS A 152 9.52 17.54 -3.18
CA LYS A 152 8.45 16.84 -2.48
C LYS A 152 7.82 17.77 -1.44
N LYS A 153 6.48 17.94 -1.52
CA LYS A 153 5.71 18.71 -0.54
C LYS A 153 4.71 17.79 0.13
N TYR A 154 4.56 17.97 1.43
CA TYR A 154 3.64 17.23 2.27
C TYR A 154 2.79 18.18 3.10
N ILE A 155 1.57 17.79 3.42
CA ILE A 155 0.74 18.45 4.42
C ILE A 155 0.61 17.49 5.59
N CYS A 156 0.80 17.98 6.80
CA CYS A 156 0.64 17.18 8.02
C CYS A 156 0.05 18.01 9.15
N ILE A 157 -0.54 17.33 10.12
CA ILE A 157 -0.96 17.92 11.38
C ILE A 157 0.10 17.54 12.42
N ALA A 158 0.68 18.54 13.06
CA ALA A 158 1.65 18.34 14.14
C ALA A 158 0.97 18.53 15.50
N ALA A 159 1.32 17.69 16.46
CA ALA A 159 0.88 17.87 17.85
C ALA A 159 1.73 18.91 18.57
N GLY A 160 1.10 19.78 19.35
CA GLY A 160 1.77 20.83 20.10
C GLY A 160 1.92 22.13 19.33
N LYS A 161 2.71 23.08 19.86
CA LYS A 161 2.93 24.39 19.27
C LYS A 161 4.30 24.43 18.58
N LEU A 162 4.31 24.82 17.33
CA LEU A 162 5.56 25.05 16.59
C LEU A 162 6.19 26.37 17.03
N PRO A 163 7.51 26.42 17.26
CA PRO A 163 8.20 27.62 17.76
C PRO A 163 8.25 28.75 16.71
N TYR A 164 8.22 28.41 15.43
CA TYR A 164 8.32 29.36 14.32
C TYR A 164 7.30 29.01 13.23
N GLU A 165 6.86 30.00 12.47
CA GLU A 165 5.97 29.79 11.32
C GLU A 165 6.66 29.12 10.13
N ASN A 166 7.98 29.28 10.03
CA ASN A 166 8.79 28.69 8.95
C ASN A 166 10.18 28.38 9.50
N GLN A 167 10.62 27.15 9.31
CA GLN A 167 11.94 26.69 9.78
C GLN A 167 12.46 25.54 8.93
N THR A 168 13.79 25.47 8.79
CA THR A 168 14.48 24.28 8.32
C THR A 168 15.08 23.52 9.51
N LEU A 169 14.59 22.31 9.72
CA LEU A 169 15.11 21.38 10.71
C LEU A 169 16.23 20.55 10.09
N LYS A 170 17.29 20.34 10.85
CA LYS A 170 18.42 19.48 10.51
C LYS A 170 18.53 18.38 11.57
N ALA A 171 18.65 17.14 11.11
CA ALA A 171 18.84 15.98 11.98
C ALA A 171 19.66 14.91 11.26
N TYR A 172 19.96 13.81 11.95
CA TYR A 172 20.73 12.70 11.41
C TYR A 172 19.95 11.41 11.60
N LEU A 173 19.76 10.66 10.50
CA LEU A 173 18.97 9.46 10.44
C LEU A 173 19.88 8.24 10.38
N ARG A 174 19.78 7.37 11.38
CA ARG A 174 20.49 6.09 11.43
C ARG A 174 19.50 4.94 11.28
N LYS A 175 19.76 4.04 10.32
CA LYS A 175 18.97 2.82 10.16
C LYS A 175 19.56 1.72 11.03
N ASP A 176 18.73 1.10 11.84
CA ASP A 176 19.05 -0.15 12.51
C ASP A 176 18.59 -1.31 11.63
N ALA A 177 19.54 -1.95 10.96
CA ALA A 177 19.27 -3.04 10.04
C ALA A 177 18.69 -4.30 10.74
N GLY A 178 18.99 -4.49 12.03
CA GLY A 178 18.51 -5.65 12.81
C GLY A 178 17.10 -5.49 13.35
N ALA A 179 16.69 -4.24 13.66
CA ALA A 179 15.41 -3.96 14.32
C ALA A 179 14.35 -3.38 13.38
N ALA A 180 14.64 -3.20 12.08
CA ALA A 180 13.78 -2.51 11.10
C ALA A 180 13.29 -1.13 11.62
N ARG A 181 14.12 -0.46 12.43
CA ARG A 181 13.84 0.85 13.04
C ARG A 181 14.77 1.91 12.50
N VAL A 182 14.26 3.14 12.53
CA VAL A 182 15.01 4.33 12.19
C VAL A 182 15.14 5.17 13.45
N GLN A 183 16.34 5.61 13.75
CA GLN A 183 16.64 6.51 14.85
C GLN A 183 16.97 7.89 14.30
N VAL A 184 16.33 8.92 14.83
CA VAL A 184 16.63 10.32 14.52
C VAL A 184 17.51 10.86 15.64
N LEU A 185 18.65 11.47 15.28
CA LEU A 185 19.65 12.01 16.18
C LEU A 185 19.84 13.50 15.91
N ASP A 186 20.09 14.28 16.96
CA ASP A 186 20.31 15.72 16.87
C ASP A 186 21.77 16.09 16.50
N HIS A 187 22.66 15.08 16.47
CA HIS A 187 24.08 15.26 16.18
C HIS A 187 24.60 14.20 15.21
N PRO A 188 25.70 14.48 14.49
CA PRO A 188 26.34 13.50 13.62
C PRO A 188 26.75 12.24 14.40
N SER A 189 26.55 11.08 13.80
CA SER A 189 26.94 9.78 14.37
C SER A 189 27.40 8.84 13.26
N ALA A 190 28.26 7.90 13.60
CA ALA A 190 28.73 6.91 12.62
C ALA A 190 27.55 6.14 12.00
N GLY A 191 27.53 6.08 10.67
CA GLY A 191 26.45 5.43 9.91
C GLY A 191 25.13 6.22 9.85
N ALA A 192 25.08 7.44 10.37
CA ALA A 192 23.91 8.30 10.25
C ALA A 192 24.05 9.24 9.04
N GLN A 193 22.96 9.41 8.32
CA GLN A 193 22.84 10.32 7.18
C GLN A 193 22.17 11.62 7.59
N GLU A 194 22.74 12.77 7.22
CA GLU A 194 22.10 14.06 7.42
C GLU A 194 20.77 14.13 6.66
N ILE A 195 19.74 14.61 7.35
CA ILE A 195 18.42 14.89 6.78
C ILE A 195 18.03 16.33 7.06
N ARG A 196 17.33 16.94 6.11
CA ARG A 196 16.78 18.31 6.24
C ARG A 196 15.31 18.29 5.93
N THR A 197 14.52 18.92 6.79
CA THR A 197 13.07 19.10 6.60
C THR A 197 12.73 20.57 6.78
N GLN A 198 12.21 21.19 5.74
CA GLN A 198 11.67 22.53 5.85
C GLN A 198 10.16 22.44 6.05
N TYR A 199 9.65 23.19 7.02
CA TYR A 199 8.20 23.34 7.19
C TYR A 199 7.77 24.80 7.14
N LYS A 200 6.50 25.01 6.79
CA LYS A 200 5.80 26.26 6.89
C LYS A 200 4.45 25.99 7.56
N LEU A 201 4.15 26.73 8.64
CA LEU A 201 2.84 26.70 9.29
C LEU A 201 1.80 27.29 8.34
N LEU A 202 0.71 26.57 8.10
CA LEU A 202 -0.42 27.03 7.28
C LEU A 202 -1.54 27.54 8.16
N GLU A 203 -1.90 26.78 9.20
CA GLU A 203 -2.97 27.10 10.16
C GLU A 203 -2.54 26.60 11.55
N SER A 204 -3.02 27.27 12.62
CA SER A 204 -2.74 26.95 14.02
C SER A 204 -4.02 26.84 14.85
#